data_4e0f71efa83b1084815fec4e727afcc4
#
_entry.id   4e0f71efa83b1084815fec4e727afcc4
#
_cell.length_a   1.000
_cell.length_b   1.000
_cell.length_c   1.000
_cell.angle_alpha   90.00
_cell.angle_beta   90.00
_cell.angle_gamma   90.00
#
_symmetry.space_group_name_H-M   'P 1'
#
loop_
_entity.id
_entity.type
_entity.pdbx_description
1 polymer ?
#
loop_
_entity_poly.entity_id
_entity_poly.type
_entity_poly.pdbx_seq_one_letter_code
_entity_poly.pdbx_strand_id
1 'polypeptide(L)'
;DVVVTQTPLSLPVSLGDQASISCRSSHSLVHSDGNTYLHYLQKPGQSPKLLIYKSNRFSGVPDRFSGSGSGTDTLKISRVEAEDLGVYCSQTTHVPPYTFGGGTQLEIK
;
A
#
# COMPACT_ATOMS: atom_id res chain seq x y z
N ASP A 1 -15.93 -14.13 3.49
CA ASP A 1 -15.20 -13.09 2.72
C ASP A 1 -13.91 -12.71 3.43
N VAL A 2 -12.92 -12.34 2.64
CA VAL A 2 -11.65 -11.85 3.17
C VAL A 2 -11.81 -10.38 3.55
N VAL A 3 -11.38 -10.03 4.75
CA VAL A 3 -11.36 -8.64 5.20
C VAL A 3 -9.90 -8.18 5.23
N VAL A 4 -9.60 -7.04 4.59
CA VAL A 4 -8.27 -6.45 4.57
C VAL A 4 -8.26 -5.22 5.47
N THR A 5 -7.38 -5.22 6.44
CA THR A 5 -7.21 -4.10 7.38
C THR A 5 -5.88 -3.42 7.12
N GLN A 6 -5.91 -2.12 6.96
CA GLN A 6 -4.70 -1.32 6.83
C GLN A 6 -4.43 -0.54 8.11
N THR A 7 -3.18 -0.47 8.49
CA THR A 7 -2.76 0.28 9.67
C THR A 7 -1.51 1.08 9.35
N PRO A 8 -1.46 2.31 9.84
CA PRO A 8 -2.52 3.05 10.54
C PRO A 8 -3.59 3.58 9.57
N LEU A 9 -4.72 4.04 10.10
CA LEU A 9 -5.75 4.67 9.26
C LEU A 9 -5.34 6.08 8.83
N SER A 10 -4.59 6.75 9.67
CA SER A 10 -4.04 8.08 9.40
C SER A 10 -2.59 8.09 9.85
N LEU A 11 -1.71 8.62 9.02
CA LEU A 11 -0.28 8.64 9.28
C LEU A 11 0.26 10.05 9.09
N PRO A 12 0.26 10.86 10.17
CA PRO A 12 0.88 12.20 10.11
C PRO A 12 2.41 12.05 10.07
N VAL A 13 3.05 12.74 9.14
CA VAL A 13 4.51 12.69 8.98
C VAL A 13 5.05 14.09 8.67
N SER A 14 6.33 14.26 8.90
CA SER A 14 7.07 15.42 8.38
C SER A 14 7.76 15.03 7.08
N LEU A 15 7.97 16.00 6.20
CA LEU A 15 8.71 15.73 4.97
C LEU A 15 10.10 15.22 5.31
N GLY A 16 10.54 14.20 4.59
CA GLY A 16 11.81 13.54 4.83
C GLY A 16 11.73 12.35 5.78
N ASP A 17 10.61 12.18 6.48
CA ASP A 17 10.43 11.03 7.37
C ASP A 17 10.28 9.74 6.60
N GLN A 18 10.58 8.64 7.26
CA GLN A 18 10.24 7.31 6.77
C GLN A 18 8.79 7.00 7.14
N ALA A 19 8.07 6.35 6.25
CA ALA A 19 6.69 5.96 6.49
C ALA A 19 6.49 4.48 6.16
N SER A 20 5.59 3.83 6.88
CA SER A 20 5.31 2.41 6.70
C SER A 20 3.83 2.16 6.87
N ILE A 21 3.22 1.49 5.90
CA ILE A 21 1.80 1.15 5.91
C ILE A 21 1.68 -0.35 5.82
N SER A 22 0.99 -0.96 6.77
CA SER A 22 0.85 -2.41 6.84
C SER A 22 -0.56 -2.84 6.52
N CYS A 23 -0.68 -3.98 5.84
CA CYS A 23 -1.94 -4.58 5.48
C CYS A 23 -2.07 -5.93 6.15
N ARG A 24 -3.27 -6.27 6.60
CA ARG A 24 -3.56 -7.54 7.22
C ARG A 24 -4.85 -8.10 6.65
N SER A 25 -4.81 -9.35 6.27
CA SER A 25 -5.97 -10.06 5.77
C SER A 25 -6.54 -10.95 6.87
N SER A 26 -7.86 -11.13 6.88
CA SER A 26 -8.52 -12.07 7.79
C SER A 26 -8.14 -13.54 7.50
N HIS A 27 -7.65 -13.79 6.28
CA HIS A 27 -7.09 -15.07 5.88
C HIS A 27 -5.65 -14.87 5.45
N SER A 28 -4.81 -15.87 5.69
CA SER A 28 -3.42 -15.82 5.24
C SER A 28 -3.37 -15.72 3.72
N LEU A 29 -2.51 -14.84 3.21
CA LEU A 29 -2.21 -14.79 1.79
C LEU A 29 -1.14 -15.84 1.53
N VAL A 30 -1.53 -16.90 0.85
CA VAL A 30 -0.66 -18.04 0.63
C VAL A 30 0.11 -17.83 -0.66
N HIS A 31 1.42 -17.84 -0.55
CA HIS A 31 2.29 -17.59 -1.71
C HIS A 31 2.12 -18.62 -2.82
N SER A 32 1.77 -19.83 -2.45
CA SER A 32 1.61 -20.90 -3.44
C SER A 32 0.47 -20.64 -4.42
N ASP A 33 -0.54 -19.86 -4.04
CA ASP A 33 -1.62 -19.49 -4.96
C ASP A 33 -1.39 -18.12 -5.59
N GLY A 34 -0.26 -17.50 -5.30
CA GLY A 34 0.10 -16.22 -5.91
C GLY A 34 -0.62 -15.01 -5.36
N ASN A 35 -1.40 -15.17 -4.29
CA ASN A 35 -2.15 -14.07 -3.73
C ASN A 35 -1.22 -13.15 -2.94
N THR A 36 -1.31 -11.85 -3.20
CA THR A 36 -0.45 -10.85 -2.59
C THR A 36 -1.20 -9.52 -2.56
N TYR A 37 -0.57 -8.47 -2.06
CA TYR A 37 -1.15 -7.14 -2.04
C TYR A 37 -0.64 -6.29 -3.20
N LEU A 38 -1.56 -5.52 -3.80
CA LEU A 38 -1.22 -4.40 -4.65
C LEU A 38 -1.39 -3.12 -3.85
N HIS A 39 -0.49 -2.19 -4.03
CA HIS A 39 -0.54 -0.91 -3.32
C HIS A 39 -0.77 0.22 -4.31
N TYR A 40 -1.74 1.09 -3.98
CA TYR A 40 -2.13 2.24 -4.81
C TYR A 40 -2.02 3.52 -4.01
N LEU A 41 -1.78 4.62 -4.73
CA LEU A 41 -1.90 5.97 -4.19
C LEU A 41 -3.00 6.69 -4.95
N GLN A 42 -3.94 7.27 -4.21
CA GLN A 42 -4.98 8.10 -4.79
C GLN A 42 -4.93 9.50 -4.21
N LYS A 43 -4.87 10.49 -5.09
CA LYS A 43 -4.93 11.90 -4.72
C LYS A 43 -6.32 12.44 -5.04
N PRO A 44 -6.77 13.51 -4.33
CA PRO A 44 -8.10 14.07 -4.57
C PRO A 44 -8.28 14.42 -6.04
N GLY A 45 -9.41 14.01 -6.60
CA GLY A 45 -9.76 14.30 -7.99
C GLY A 45 -8.96 13.55 -9.04
N GLN A 46 -8.16 12.57 -8.65
CA GLN A 46 -7.34 11.80 -9.58
C GLN A 46 -7.67 10.32 -9.49
N SER A 47 -7.35 9.59 -10.55
CA SER A 47 -7.47 8.14 -10.56
C SER A 47 -6.38 7.52 -9.70
N PRO A 48 -6.62 6.36 -9.07
CA PRO A 48 -5.59 5.66 -8.31
C PRO A 48 -4.40 5.32 -9.21
N LYS A 49 -3.21 5.45 -8.64
CA LYS A 49 -1.96 5.12 -9.33
C LYS A 49 -1.35 3.88 -8.67
N LEU A 50 -1.08 2.86 -9.46
CA LEU A 50 -0.49 1.63 -8.97
C LEU A 50 0.99 1.85 -8.67
N LEU A 51 1.42 1.43 -7.49
CA LEU A 51 2.78 1.63 -7.02
C LEU A 51 3.60 0.34 -7.01
N ILE A 52 3.11 -0.67 -6.31
CA ILE A 52 3.87 -1.90 -6.01
C ILE A 52 3.01 -3.11 -6.27
N TYR A 53 3.61 -4.11 -6.91
CA TYR A 53 3.00 -5.43 -7.10
C TYR A 53 4.09 -6.49 -6.91
N LYS A 54 3.87 -7.41 -5.99
CA LYS A 54 4.82 -8.49 -5.68
C LYS A 54 6.23 -7.97 -5.41
N SER A 55 6.32 -6.91 -4.60
CA SER A 55 7.57 -6.23 -4.24
C SER A 55 8.27 -5.52 -5.40
N ASN A 56 7.65 -5.47 -6.57
CA ASN A 56 8.21 -4.78 -7.73
C ASN A 56 7.51 -3.44 -7.92
N ARG A 57 8.30 -2.41 -8.16
CA ARG A 57 7.76 -1.10 -8.45
C ARG A 57 7.30 -1.04 -9.91
N PHE A 58 6.18 -0.37 -10.14
CA PHE A 58 5.73 -0.10 -11.49
C PHE A 58 6.57 0.99 -12.13
N SER A 59 6.60 1.01 -13.46
CA SER A 59 7.35 1.99 -14.22
C SER A 59 6.96 3.41 -13.80
N GLY A 60 7.96 4.25 -13.57
CA GLY A 60 7.75 5.63 -13.15
C GLY A 60 7.58 5.83 -11.66
N VAL A 61 7.54 4.76 -10.87
CA VAL A 61 7.44 4.87 -9.42
C VAL A 61 8.83 5.11 -8.85
N PRO A 62 9.03 6.16 -8.03
CA PRO A 62 10.35 6.44 -7.46
C PRO A 62 10.86 5.29 -6.59
N ASP A 63 12.17 5.17 -6.51
CA ASP A 63 12.81 4.08 -5.76
C ASP A 63 12.69 4.23 -4.25
N ARG A 64 12.21 5.37 -3.74
CA ARG A 64 11.94 5.52 -2.32
C ARG A 64 10.74 4.69 -1.85
N PHE A 65 9.91 4.20 -2.78
CA PHE A 65 8.81 3.27 -2.48
C PHE A 65 9.30 1.84 -2.58
N SER A 66 8.91 1.01 -1.63
CA SER A 66 9.25 -0.41 -1.68
C SER A 66 8.17 -1.22 -0.98
N GLY A 67 8.05 -2.48 -1.38
CA GLY A 67 7.18 -3.44 -0.71
C GLY A 67 8.00 -4.45 0.03
N SER A 68 7.48 -4.94 1.15
CA SER A 68 8.18 -5.95 1.94
C SER A 68 7.17 -6.80 2.71
N GLY A 69 7.69 -7.83 3.35
CA GLY A 69 6.88 -8.73 4.15
C GLY A 69 6.22 -9.82 3.33
N SER A 70 5.52 -10.70 4.02
CA SER A 70 4.82 -11.82 3.44
C SER A 70 3.68 -11.34 2.55
N GLY A 71 3.69 -11.76 1.26
CA GLY A 71 2.69 -11.31 0.31
C GLY A 71 2.73 -9.82 0.01
N THR A 72 3.84 -9.15 0.26
CA THR A 72 4.01 -7.71 0.08
C THR A 72 3.04 -6.93 0.97
N ASP A 73 2.92 -7.35 2.23
CA ASP A 73 1.94 -6.78 3.15
C ASP A 73 2.32 -5.40 3.68
N THR A 74 3.54 -4.94 3.44
CA THR A 74 4.00 -3.64 3.93
C THR A 74 4.48 -2.77 2.78
N LEU A 75 3.96 -1.55 2.72
CA LEU A 75 4.46 -0.51 1.82
C LEU A 75 5.33 0.43 2.63
N LYS A 76 6.55 0.67 2.15
CA LYS A 76 7.50 1.56 2.83
C LYS A 76 7.87 2.72 1.92
N ILE A 77 7.98 3.90 2.52
CA ILE A 77 8.49 5.10 1.86
C ILE A 77 9.71 5.55 2.66
N SER A 78 10.89 5.52 2.03
CA SER A 78 12.13 5.81 2.75
C SER A 78 12.27 7.28 3.13
N ARG A 79 11.71 8.18 2.32
CA ARG A 79 11.66 9.63 2.60
C ARG A 79 10.40 10.19 1.98
N VAL A 80 9.51 10.72 2.82
CA VAL A 80 8.25 11.27 2.32
C VAL A 80 8.49 12.63 1.68
N GLU A 81 7.94 12.81 0.50
CA GLU A 81 7.94 14.09 -0.21
C GLU A 81 6.52 14.59 -0.36
N ALA A 82 6.38 15.89 -0.66
CA ALA A 82 5.06 16.51 -0.75
C ALA A 82 4.16 15.79 -1.77
N GLU A 83 4.73 15.30 -2.85
CA GLU A 83 3.95 14.59 -3.89
C GLU A 83 3.46 13.22 -3.45
N ASP A 84 3.95 12.71 -2.32
CA ASP A 84 3.55 11.40 -1.81
C ASP A 84 2.28 11.46 -0.94
N LEU A 85 1.82 12.65 -0.60
CA LEU A 85 0.66 12.79 0.28
C LEU A 85 -0.63 12.39 -0.43
N GLY A 86 -1.49 11.70 0.27
CA GLY A 86 -2.75 11.21 -0.28
C GLY A 86 -3.22 9.97 0.44
N VAL A 87 -4.14 9.24 -0.18
CA VAL A 87 -4.69 8.02 0.40
C VAL A 87 -4.04 6.81 -0.25
N TYR A 88 -3.44 5.96 0.58
CA TYR A 88 -2.85 4.71 0.12
C TYR A 88 -3.83 3.58 0.39
N CYS A 89 -4.10 2.79 -0.62
CA CYS A 89 -5.03 1.68 -0.53
C CYS A 89 -4.36 0.43 -1.06
N SER A 90 -4.72 -0.72 -0.48
CA SER A 90 -4.15 -2.00 -0.87
C SER A 90 -5.27 -2.97 -1.22
N GLN A 91 -4.96 -3.89 -2.10
CA GLN A 91 -5.92 -4.84 -2.65
C GLN A 91 -5.28 -6.23 -2.72
N THR A 92 -6.05 -7.26 -2.40
CA THR A 92 -5.61 -8.64 -2.63
C THR A 92 -5.67 -8.97 -4.12
N THR A 93 -4.83 -9.91 -4.56
CA THR A 93 -4.73 -10.28 -5.97
C THR A 93 -4.91 -11.78 -6.16
N HIS A 94 -5.22 -12.18 -7.36
CA HIS A 94 -5.29 -13.54 -7.88
C HIS A 94 -6.45 -14.40 -7.37
N VAL A 95 -6.86 -14.26 -6.11
CA VAL A 95 -7.91 -15.10 -5.53
C VAL A 95 -9.15 -14.24 -5.27
N PRO A 96 -10.24 -14.42 -6.02
CA PRO A 96 -11.49 -13.68 -5.77
C PRO A 96 -12.10 -14.08 -4.41
N PRO A 97 -12.87 -13.20 -3.77
CA PRO A 97 -13.08 -11.81 -4.19
C PRO A 97 -11.84 -10.96 -3.92
N TYR A 98 -11.59 -10.01 -4.83
CA TYR A 98 -10.48 -9.08 -4.67
C TYR A 98 -10.91 -8.00 -3.67
N THR A 99 -10.30 -7.99 -2.52
CA THR A 99 -10.72 -7.16 -1.40
C THR A 99 -9.76 -5.99 -1.22
N PHE A 100 -10.33 -4.78 -1.09
CA PHE A 100 -9.55 -3.57 -0.83
C PHE A 100 -9.49 -3.32 0.67
N GLY A 101 -8.37 -2.75 1.11
CA GLY A 101 -8.26 -2.22 2.46
C GLY A 101 -9.02 -0.91 2.60
N GLY A 102 -9.16 -0.43 3.83
CA GLY A 102 -9.91 0.78 4.13
C GLY A 102 -9.19 2.07 3.76
N GLY A 103 -7.90 1.99 3.43
CA GLY A 103 -7.11 3.16 3.08
C GLY A 103 -6.37 3.76 4.26
N THR A 104 -5.25 4.39 3.95
CA THR A 104 -4.42 5.10 4.94
C THR A 104 -4.16 6.49 4.40
N GLN A 105 -4.54 7.51 5.18
CA GLN A 105 -4.30 8.90 4.79
C GLN A 105 -2.90 9.29 5.25
N LEU A 106 -2.00 9.54 4.29
CA LEU A 106 -0.68 10.09 4.57
C LEU A 106 -0.76 11.60 4.51
N GLU A 107 -0.44 12.26 5.61
CA GLU A 107 -0.63 13.70 5.74
C GLU A 107 0.52 14.33 6.51
N ILE A 108 0.67 15.65 6.38
CA ILE A 108 1.66 16.41 7.13
C ILE A 108 1.15 16.62 8.55
N LYS A 109 2.00 16.38 9.53
CA LYS A 109 1.66 16.64 10.93
C LYS A 109 1.90 18.10 11.33
#